data_896019e1b4082f910b24b2027f271dc9
#
_entry.id   896019e1b4082f910b24b2027f271dc9
#
_cell.length_a   1.000
_cell.length_b   1.000
_cell.length_c   1.000
_cell.angle_alpha   90.00
_cell.angle_beta   90.00
_cell.angle_gamma   90.00
#
_symmetry.space_group_name_H-M   'P 1'
#
loop_
_entity.id
_entity.type
_entity.pdbx_description
1 polymer ?
#
loop_
_entity_poly.entity_id
_entity_poly.type
_entity_poly.pdbx_seq_one_letter_code
_entity_poly.pdbx_strand_id
1 'polypeptide(L)'
;MAGVSTKEIKNRIRSMESTRQITKAMEMVAASKLRRAQAQVLSSRPYFEILYSTIADIASSNRDFSSPYLQERPVKKALYIVIAGDRGLAGGYNSNILKLVQSEIAGKDAVVLPIGKKALDYFRSKQIPIFTEHYAEAAELTVGDCFSVSKQVSKAFLAGEFDQIVVAYTNFVSVLAQTPAAMQLLPLKKPEKKESTNQGDILYEGDSEEVFAAIIPEYLGGVIYGALCESRASEQAARRAAMDSATQNADDMIDDLSLKFNRARQAAITQEITEIVAGS
;
A
#
# COMPACT_ATOMS: atom_id res chain seq x y z
N MET A 1 -13.84 35.94 -32.04
CA MET A 1 -13.24 34.79 -31.32
C MET A 1 -13.02 33.71 -32.38
N ALA A 2 -11.76 33.31 -32.63
CA ALA A 2 -11.47 32.25 -33.63
C ALA A 2 -12.14 30.96 -33.18
N GLY A 3 -13.09 30.47 -33.97
CA GLY A 3 -13.83 29.23 -33.71
C GLY A 3 -12.86 28.06 -33.69
N VAL A 4 -12.95 27.20 -32.68
CA VAL A 4 -12.17 25.96 -32.58
C VAL A 4 -12.48 25.13 -33.84
N SER A 5 -11.46 24.81 -34.63
CA SER A 5 -11.62 24.09 -35.89
C SER A 5 -12.27 22.72 -35.65
N THR A 6 -13.24 22.33 -36.50
CA THR A 6 -13.87 20.99 -36.48
C THR A 6 -12.83 19.86 -36.48
N LYS A 7 -11.70 20.06 -37.17
CA LYS A 7 -10.55 19.15 -37.20
C LYS A 7 -9.92 18.99 -35.78
N GLU A 8 -9.77 20.07 -35.02
CA GLU A 8 -9.22 20.05 -33.69
C GLU A 8 -10.14 19.32 -32.71
N ILE A 9 -11.46 19.58 -32.78
CA ILE A 9 -12.44 18.86 -31.95
C ILE A 9 -12.40 17.36 -32.24
N LYS A 10 -12.34 16.98 -33.53
CA LYS A 10 -12.24 15.57 -33.93
C LYS A 10 -10.97 14.89 -33.41
N ASN A 11 -9.84 15.60 -33.37
CA ASN A 11 -8.61 15.07 -32.83
C ASN A 11 -8.69 14.88 -31.30
N ARG A 12 -9.36 15.79 -30.59
CA ARG A 12 -9.63 15.66 -29.14
C ARG A 12 -10.53 14.46 -28.84
N ILE A 13 -11.59 14.25 -29.63
CA ILE A 13 -12.45 13.06 -29.49
C ILE A 13 -11.62 11.78 -29.61
N ARG A 14 -10.78 11.64 -30.63
CA ARG A 14 -9.92 10.47 -30.82
C ARG A 14 -8.94 10.26 -29.65
N SER A 15 -8.39 11.35 -29.11
CA SER A 15 -7.51 11.28 -27.93
C SER A 15 -8.27 10.76 -26.71
N MET A 16 -9.50 11.23 -26.47
CA MET A 16 -10.33 10.76 -25.36
C MET A 16 -10.77 9.31 -25.54
N GLU A 17 -11.11 8.89 -26.75
CA GLU A 17 -11.41 7.48 -27.07
C GLU A 17 -10.21 6.57 -26.75
N SER A 18 -9.00 6.98 -27.11
CA SER A 18 -7.77 6.25 -26.77
C SER A 18 -7.56 6.19 -25.25
N THR A 19 -7.73 7.32 -24.55
CA THR A 19 -7.63 7.37 -23.09
C THR A 19 -8.62 6.43 -22.42
N ARG A 20 -9.89 6.44 -22.86
CA ARG A 20 -10.94 5.54 -22.39
C ARG A 20 -10.55 4.07 -22.53
N GLN A 21 -10.03 3.68 -23.70
CA GLN A 21 -9.59 2.30 -23.93
C GLN A 21 -8.45 1.88 -22.99
N ILE A 22 -7.48 2.78 -22.78
CA ILE A 22 -6.34 2.52 -21.90
C ILE A 22 -6.82 2.39 -20.44
N THR A 23 -7.64 3.33 -19.95
CA THR A 23 -8.13 3.29 -18.57
C THR A 23 -9.01 2.08 -18.31
N LYS A 24 -9.86 1.69 -19.27
CA LYS A 24 -10.68 0.46 -19.16
C LYS A 24 -9.83 -0.81 -19.12
N ALA A 25 -8.78 -0.89 -19.94
CA ALA A 25 -7.85 -2.01 -19.91
C ALA A 25 -7.11 -2.07 -18.55
N MET A 26 -6.66 -0.91 -18.03
CA MET A 26 -5.99 -0.84 -16.72
C MET A 26 -6.93 -1.22 -15.56
N GLU A 27 -8.20 -0.84 -15.62
CA GLU A 27 -9.23 -1.26 -14.65
C GLU A 27 -9.36 -2.79 -14.62
N MET A 28 -9.46 -3.44 -15.79
CA MET A 28 -9.58 -4.90 -15.88
C MET A 28 -8.34 -5.62 -15.34
N VAL A 29 -7.14 -5.10 -15.64
CA VAL A 29 -5.88 -5.65 -15.10
C VAL A 29 -5.83 -5.49 -13.59
N ALA A 30 -6.20 -4.31 -13.06
CA ALA A 30 -6.25 -4.07 -11.62
C ALA A 30 -7.26 -5.01 -10.92
N ALA A 31 -8.43 -5.24 -11.52
CA ALA A 31 -9.43 -6.18 -11.00
C ALA A 31 -8.91 -7.62 -10.92
N SER A 32 -8.14 -8.06 -11.92
CA SER A 32 -7.52 -9.39 -11.92
C SER A 32 -6.43 -9.51 -10.84
N LYS A 33 -5.57 -8.49 -10.70
CA LYS A 33 -4.53 -8.45 -9.67
C LYS A 33 -5.11 -8.37 -8.26
N LEU A 34 -6.21 -7.62 -8.07
CA LEU A 34 -6.92 -7.54 -6.80
C LEU A 34 -7.40 -8.90 -6.33
N ARG A 35 -8.04 -9.69 -7.22
CA ARG A 35 -8.50 -11.06 -6.86
C ARG A 35 -7.35 -11.95 -6.39
N ARG A 36 -6.19 -11.89 -7.04
CA ARG A 36 -4.99 -12.64 -6.63
C ARG A 36 -4.46 -12.17 -5.27
N ALA A 37 -4.38 -10.86 -5.05
CA ALA A 37 -3.93 -10.29 -3.80
C ALA A 37 -4.87 -10.67 -2.63
N GLN A 38 -6.19 -10.63 -2.84
CA GLN A 38 -7.17 -11.07 -1.84
C GLN A 38 -7.00 -12.56 -1.48
N ALA A 39 -6.77 -13.42 -2.46
CA ALA A 39 -6.50 -14.85 -2.20
C ALA A 39 -5.23 -15.03 -1.35
N GLN A 40 -4.17 -14.25 -1.59
CA GLN A 40 -2.95 -14.27 -0.78
C GLN A 40 -3.19 -13.82 0.66
N VAL A 41 -3.97 -12.76 0.89
CA VAL A 41 -4.35 -12.31 2.25
C VAL A 41 -5.06 -13.42 3.00
N LEU A 42 -6.03 -14.09 2.37
CA LEU A 42 -6.79 -15.17 3.02
C LEU A 42 -5.94 -16.41 3.31
N SER A 43 -5.04 -16.78 2.40
CA SER A 43 -4.18 -17.97 2.58
C SER A 43 -3.08 -17.78 3.63
N SER A 44 -2.65 -16.54 3.89
CA SER A 44 -1.60 -16.24 4.87
C SER A 44 -2.11 -16.14 6.32
N ARG A 45 -3.38 -15.77 6.52
CA ARG A 45 -3.97 -15.57 7.86
C ARG A 45 -3.76 -16.72 8.85
N PRO A 46 -4.05 -17.99 8.50
CA PRO A 46 -3.93 -19.10 9.46
C PRO A 46 -2.52 -19.26 10.03
N TYR A 47 -1.50 -19.02 9.20
CA TYR A 47 -0.10 -19.07 9.64
C TYR A 47 0.20 -18.03 10.72
N PHE A 48 -0.27 -16.81 10.55
CA PHE A 48 -0.03 -15.74 11.53
C PHE A 48 -0.83 -15.92 12.81
N GLU A 49 -2.04 -16.44 12.72
CA GLU A 49 -2.87 -16.75 13.88
C GLU A 49 -2.21 -17.81 14.76
N ILE A 50 -1.64 -18.85 14.14
CA ILE A 50 -0.90 -19.89 14.86
C ILE A 50 0.36 -19.32 15.52
N LEU A 51 1.18 -18.55 14.80
CA LEU A 51 2.38 -17.94 15.38
C LEU A 51 2.05 -16.98 16.52
N TYR A 52 1.01 -16.16 16.37
CA TYR A 52 0.58 -15.25 17.43
C TYR A 52 0.10 -16.01 18.67
N SER A 53 -0.71 -17.07 18.51
CA SER A 53 -1.16 -17.87 19.65
C SER A 53 0.03 -18.55 20.36
N THR A 54 0.99 -19.09 19.61
CA THR A 54 2.21 -19.68 20.17
C THR A 54 3.01 -18.68 20.99
N ILE A 55 3.21 -17.47 20.47
CA ILE A 55 3.90 -16.39 21.20
C ILE A 55 3.13 -16.01 22.46
N ALA A 56 1.81 -15.90 22.38
CA ALA A 56 0.96 -15.58 23.52
C ALA A 56 1.03 -16.68 24.61
N ASP A 57 1.04 -17.95 24.21
CA ASP A 57 1.15 -19.07 25.12
C ASP A 57 2.52 -19.08 25.83
N ILE A 58 3.62 -18.90 25.10
CA ILE A 58 4.97 -18.82 25.67
C ILE A 58 5.07 -17.64 26.67
N ALA A 59 4.66 -16.44 26.25
CA ALA A 59 4.75 -15.24 27.08
C ALA A 59 3.85 -15.29 28.34
N SER A 60 2.81 -16.14 28.34
CA SER A 60 1.88 -16.31 29.45
C SER A 60 2.20 -17.52 30.35
N SER A 61 3.07 -18.42 29.90
CA SER A 61 3.38 -19.70 30.61
C SER A 61 4.16 -19.46 31.90
N ASN A 62 4.95 -18.39 32.01
CA ASN A 62 5.73 -18.06 33.20
C ASN A 62 5.45 -16.60 33.62
N ARG A 63 5.18 -16.38 34.92
CA ARG A 63 4.94 -15.04 35.50
C ARG A 63 6.18 -14.15 35.40
N ASP A 64 7.36 -14.74 35.51
CA ASP A 64 8.65 -14.04 35.47
C ASP A 64 9.28 -14.01 34.07
N PHE A 65 8.50 -14.35 33.05
CA PHE A 65 8.97 -14.34 31.67
C PHE A 65 9.41 -12.95 31.25
N SER A 66 10.68 -12.83 30.88
CA SER A 66 11.29 -11.58 30.42
C SER A 66 11.98 -11.81 29.09
N SER A 67 11.74 -10.91 28.15
CA SER A 67 12.43 -10.92 26.87
C SER A 67 12.77 -9.51 26.43
N PRO A 68 13.94 -9.27 25.83
CA PRO A 68 14.31 -7.97 25.28
C PRO A 68 13.29 -7.44 24.28
N TYR A 69 12.54 -8.31 23.59
CA TYR A 69 11.51 -7.95 22.64
C TYR A 69 10.22 -7.39 23.27
N LEU A 70 10.01 -7.61 24.56
CA LEU A 70 8.87 -7.11 25.35
C LEU A 70 9.20 -5.85 26.15
N GLN A 71 10.48 -5.49 26.22
CA GLN A 71 10.95 -4.41 27.09
C GLN A 71 10.60 -3.05 26.48
N GLU A 72 9.69 -2.33 27.11
CA GLU A 72 9.39 -0.95 26.75
C GLU A 72 10.55 -0.04 27.19
N ARG A 73 10.98 0.82 26.26
CA ARG A 73 12.03 1.82 26.48
C ARG A 73 11.50 3.20 26.10
N PRO A 74 12.02 4.29 26.68
CA PRO A 74 11.74 5.63 26.16
C PRO A 74 12.17 5.71 24.70
N VAL A 75 11.22 6.02 23.81
CA VAL A 75 11.48 6.05 22.38
C VAL A 75 12.30 7.30 22.04
N LYS A 76 13.59 7.12 21.79
CA LYS A 76 14.50 8.15 21.29
C LYS A 76 14.61 8.05 19.78
N LYS A 77 14.78 6.83 19.24
CA LYS A 77 14.94 6.59 17.82
C LYS A 77 14.02 5.48 17.34
N ALA A 78 13.24 5.74 16.29
CA ALA A 78 12.27 4.79 15.75
C ALA A 78 12.61 4.41 14.30
N LEU A 79 12.35 3.14 13.93
CA LEU A 79 12.41 2.65 12.56
C LEU A 79 10.99 2.43 12.03
N TYR A 80 10.71 3.03 10.89
CA TYR A 80 9.43 2.85 10.18
C TYR A 80 9.63 2.04 8.91
N ILE A 81 9.06 0.84 8.86
CA ILE A 81 8.93 0.05 7.63
C ILE A 81 7.70 0.60 6.88
N VAL A 82 7.89 1.25 5.74
CA VAL A 82 6.80 1.95 5.03
C VAL A 82 6.50 1.27 3.71
N ILE A 83 5.30 0.71 3.61
CA ILE A 83 4.85 -0.02 2.42
C ILE A 83 4.00 0.90 1.55
N ALA A 84 4.50 1.22 0.35
CA ALA A 84 3.79 1.94 -0.69
C ALA A 84 3.91 1.22 -2.03
N GLY A 85 3.32 1.75 -3.08
CA GLY A 85 3.41 1.18 -4.42
C GLY A 85 4.66 1.63 -5.19
N ASP A 86 4.94 0.91 -6.28
CA ASP A 86 6.02 1.27 -7.20
C ASP A 86 5.55 2.29 -8.23
N ARG A 87 4.26 2.30 -8.56
CA ARG A 87 3.66 3.11 -9.62
C ARG A 87 2.56 4.01 -9.10
N GLY A 88 2.23 5.05 -9.88
CA GLY A 88 1.09 5.92 -9.65
C GLY A 88 -0.24 5.35 -10.17
N LEU A 89 -1.19 6.24 -10.42
CA LEU A 89 -2.52 5.95 -10.95
C LEU A 89 -3.37 5.02 -10.05
N ALA A 90 -3.14 5.09 -8.74
CA ALA A 90 -3.89 4.36 -7.72
C ALA A 90 -4.62 5.32 -6.76
N GLY A 91 -5.19 6.39 -7.29
CA GLY A 91 -5.88 7.40 -6.48
C GLY A 91 -5.01 7.95 -5.37
N GLY A 92 -5.55 8.02 -4.15
CA GLY A 92 -4.87 8.50 -2.96
C GLY A 92 -3.98 7.48 -2.24
N TYR A 93 -3.87 6.23 -2.71
CA TYR A 93 -3.20 5.13 -2.01
C TYR A 93 -1.79 5.53 -1.51
N ASN A 94 -0.89 5.93 -2.42
CA ASN A 94 0.47 6.30 -2.03
C ASN A 94 0.51 7.56 -1.15
N SER A 95 -0.22 8.60 -1.52
CA SER A 95 -0.18 9.87 -0.80
C SER A 95 -0.72 9.76 0.63
N ASN A 96 -1.71 8.92 0.86
CA ASN A 96 -2.33 8.77 2.18
C ASN A 96 -1.38 8.09 3.18
N ILE A 97 -0.73 6.98 2.79
CA ILE A 97 0.22 6.30 3.66
C ILE A 97 1.47 7.16 3.94
N LEU A 98 1.98 7.87 2.92
CA LEU A 98 3.14 8.73 3.07
C LEU A 98 2.85 9.93 3.98
N LYS A 99 1.66 10.54 3.89
CA LYS A 99 1.21 11.60 4.80
C LYS A 99 1.05 11.10 6.23
N LEU A 100 0.48 9.90 6.43
CA LEU A 100 0.36 9.28 7.75
C LEU A 100 1.74 9.17 8.40
N VAL A 101 2.69 8.54 7.70
CA VAL A 101 4.05 8.36 8.24
C VAL A 101 4.72 9.70 8.50
N GLN A 102 4.59 10.67 7.61
CA GLN A 102 5.16 12.01 7.81
C GLN A 102 4.62 12.68 9.08
N SER A 103 3.33 12.51 9.38
CA SER A 103 2.74 13.05 10.61
C SER A 103 3.23 12.31 11.87
N GLU A 104 3.45 10.99 11.75
CA GLU A 104 3.91 10.15 12.85
C GLU A 104 5.37 10.41 13.24
N ILE A 105 6.24 10.68 12.26
CA ILE A 105 7.67 10.92 12.48
C ILE A 105 7.99 12.38 12.81
N ALA A 106 7.01 13.28 12.71
CA ALA A 106 7.22 14.70 12.94
C ALA A 106 7.76 14.96 14.36
N GLY A 107 8.94 15.59 14.45
CA GLY A 107 9.60 15.89 15.72
C GLY A 107 10.25 14.69 16.42
N LYS A 108 10.36 13.54 15.75
CA LYS A 108 11.04 12.34 16.26
C LYS A 108 12.31 12.06 15.47
N ASP A 109 13.30 11.46 16.12
CA ASP A 109 14.43 10.84 15.41
C ASP A 109 13.94 9.54 14.77
N ALA A 110 13.73 9.57 13.47
CA ALA A 110 13.15 8.45 12.73
C ALA A 110 13.99 8.09 11.52
N VAL A 111 14.11 6.78 11.30
CA VAL A 111 14.73 6.18 10.11
C VAL A 111 13.66 5.40 9.38
N VAL A 112 13.71 5.38 8.05
CA VAL A 112 12.70 4.69 7.24
C VAL A 112 13.33 3.54 6.46
N LEU A 113 12.66 2.37 6.46
CA LEU A 113 12.89 1.28 5.54
C LEU A 113 11.76 1.32 4.50
N PRO A 114 12.01 1.90 3.30
CA PRO A 114 10.99 2.01 2.28
C PRO A 114 10.80 0.69 1.54
N ILE A 115 9.55 0.26 1.41
CA ILE A 115 9.09 -0.79 0.50
C ILE A 115 8.21 -0.12 -0.56
N GLY A 116 8.64 -0.19 -1.83
CA GLY A 116 8.02 0.49 -2.96
C GLY A 116 8.73 1.78 -3.37
N LYS A 117 8.87 1.96 -4.69
CA LYS A 117 9.58 3.11 -5.29
C LYS A 117 9.00 4.46 -4.83
N LYS A 118 7.67 4.54 -4.66
CA LYS A 118 7.03 5.79 -4.20
C LYS A 118 7.39 6.17 -2.77
N ALA A 119 7.62 5.19 -1.89
CA ALA A 119 8.13 5.45 -0.55
C ALA A 119 9.59 5.91 -0.59
N LEU A 120 10.45 5.20 -1.33
CA LEU A 120 11.85 5.56 -1.47
C LEU A 120 12.03 6.98 -2.01
N ASP A 121 11.39 7.30 -3.14
CA ASP A 121 11.48 8.62 -3.77
C ASP A 121 11.01 9.74 -2.83
N TYR A 122 9.91 9.50 -2.12
CA TYR A 122 9.33 10.47 -1.20
C TYR A 122 10.27 10.79 -0.03
N PHE A 123 10.73 9.77 0.70
CA PHE A 123 11.57 9.99 1.87
C PHE A 123 12.97 10.50 1.51
N ARG A 124 13.50 10.08 0.36
CA ARG A 124 14.74 10.64 -0.19
C ARG A 124 14.58 12.14 -0.50
N SER A 125 13.47 12.56 -1.11
CA SER A 125 13.20 13.97 -1.39
C SER A 125 13.03 14.84 -0.14
N LYS A 126 12.62 14.22 0.98
CA LYS A 126 12.48 14.85 2.29
C LYS A 126 13.75 14.78 3.15
N GLN A 127 14.83 14.18 2.63
CA GLN A 127 16.09 13.97 3.34
C GLN A 127 15.94 13.21 4.67
N ILE A 128 14.94 12.32 4.75
CA ILE A 128 14.74 11.46 5.91
C ILE A 128 15.72 10.28 5.79
N PRO A 129 16.43 9.92 6.88
CA PRO A 129 17.38 8.80 6.87
C PRO A 129 16.74 7.49 6.43
N ILE A 130 17.41 6.78 5.52
CA ILE A 130 16.95 5.50 4.97
C ILE A 130 17.83 4.39 5.54
N PHE A 131 17.20 3.35 6.10
CA PHE A 131 17.89 2.19 6.67
C PHE A 131 18.54 1.33 5.58
N THR A 132 17.78 1.01 4.53
CA THR A 132 18.26 0.30 3.34
C THR A 132 17.33 0.58 2.15
N GLU A 133 17.89 0.56 0.95
CA GLU A 133 17.14 0.71 -0.32
C GLU A 133 16.89 -0.63 -1.02
N HIS A 134 17.39 -1.73 -0.44
CA HIS A 134 17.35 -3.05 -1.08
C HIS A 134 15.94 -3.54 -1.39
N TYR A 135 14.93 -3.12 -0.60
CA TYR A 135 13.54 -3.57 -0.70
C TYR A 135 12.63 -2.53 -1.40
N ALA A 136 13.21 -1.66 -2.22
CA ALA A 136 12.48 -0.55 -2.84
C ALA A 136 11.43 -0.98 -3.90
N GLU A 137 11.42 -2.23 -4.38
CA GLU A 137 10.46 -2.72 -5.37
C GLU A 137 9.41 -3.61 -4.71
N ALA A 138 8.28 -3.01 -4.29
CA ALA A 138 7.20 -3.71 -3.59
C ALA A 138 6.58 -4.86 -4.40
N ALA A 139 6.55 -4.74 -5.74
CA ALA A 139 5.97 -5.76 -6.61
C ALA A 139 6.77 -7.07 -6.63
N GLU A 140 8.08 -7.01 -6.40
CA GLU A 140 9.00 -8.14 -6.49
C GLU A 140 9.26 -8.82 -5.15
N LEU A 141 8.92 -8.17 -4.02
CA LEU A 141 9.14 -8.73 -2.70
C LEU A 141 8.42 -10.06 -2.52
N THR A 142 9.18 -11.05 -2.06
CA THR A 142 8.71 -12.37 -1.70
C THR A 142 8.49 -12.51 -0.19
N VAL A 143 7.91 -13.60 0.25
CA VAL A 143 7.82 -13.93 1.67
C VAL A 143 9.22 -14.07 2.31
N GLY A 144 10.20 -14.63 1.58
CA GLY A 144 11.58 -14.74 2.05
C GLY A 144 12.26 -13.39 2.29
N ASP A 145 11.94 -12.38 1.46
CA ASP A 145 12.43 -11.02 1.68
C ASP A 145 11.85 -10.41 2.95
N CYS A 146 10.57 -10.64 3.24
CA CYS A 146 9.94 -10.17 4.48
C CYS A 146 10.60 -10.79 5.72
N PHE A 147 10.97 -12.07 5.66
CA PHE A 147 11.74 -12.72 6.73
C PHE A 147 13.17 -12.16 6.83
N SER A 148 13.78 -11.80 5.72
CA SER A 148 15.11 -11.15 5.71
C SER A 148 15.03 -9.75 6.34
N VAL A 149 13.99 -8.97 6.02
CA VAL A 149 13.72 -7.67 6.66
C VAL A 149 13.54 -7.85 8.16
N SER A 150 12.70 -8.81 8.58
CA SER A 150 12.42 -9.02 10.00
C SER A 150 13.67 -9.39 10.80
N LYS A 151 14.55 -10.25 10.27
CA LYS A 151 15.82 -10.62 10.90
C LYS A 151 16.75 -9.41 11.04
N GLN A 152 16.85 -8.57 10.01
CA GLN A 152 17.67 -7.35 10.06
C GLN A 152 17.16 -6.37 11.10
N VAL A 153 15.85 -6.06 11.10
CA VAL A 153 15.28 -5.08 12.03
C VAL A 153 15.25 -5.61 13.47
N SER A 154 15.03 -6.91 13.68
CA SER A 154 15.12 -7.56 14.99
C SER A 154 16.53 -7.46 15.57
N LYS A 155 17.56 -7.73 14.75
CA LYS A 155 18.95 -7.59 15.14
C LYS A 155 19.30 -6.16 15.53
N ALA A 156 18.88 -5.17 14.73
CA ALA A 156 19.10 -3.75 15.02
C ALA A 156 18.37 -3.30 16.31
N PHE A 157 17.17 -3.83 16.58
CA PHE A 157 16.44 -3.58 17.82
C PHE A 157 17.16 -4.16 19.05
N LEU A 158 17.63 -5.40 18.98
CA LEU A 158 18.40 -6.04 20.06
C LEU A 158 19.74 -5.35 20.30
N ALA A 159 20.39 -4.83 19.25
CA ALA A 159 21.60 -4.04 19.36
C ALA A 159 21.37 -2.64 19.96
N GLY A 160 20.12 -2.23 20.18
CA GLY A 160 19.78 -0.92 20.74
C GLY A 160 19.91 0.24 19.73
N GLU A 161 19.98 -0.07 18.42
CA GLU A 161 20.00 0.97 17.38
C GLU A 161 18.66 1.71 17.27
N PHE A 162 17.57 1.01 17.60
CA PHE A 162 16.21 1.54 17.62
C PHE A 162 15.46 1.11 18.88
N ASP A 163 14.66 2.02 19.42
CA ASP A 163 13.81 1.77 20.59
C ASP A 163 12.42 1.31 20.19
N GLN A 164 12.02 1.61 18.95
CA GLN A 164 10.71 1.26 18.41
C GLN A 164 10.83 0.88 16.93
N ILE A 165 10.09 -0.16 16.53
CA ILE A 165 9.92 -0.54 15.11
C ILE A 165 8.44 -0.55 14.80
N VAL A 166 8.06 0.15 13.73
CA VAL A 166 6.69 0.33 13.28
C VAL A 166 6.58 -0.12 11.82
N VAL A 167 5.52 -0.84 11.45
CA VAL A 167 5.15 -1.06 10.06
C VAL A 167 3.99 -0.15 9.70
N ALA A 168 4.17 0.63 8.65
CA ALA A 168 3.14 1.50 8.08
C ALA A 168 2.69 0.92 6.73
N TYR A 169 1.41 0.63 6.63
CA TYR A 169 0.81 -0.08 5.50
C TYR A 169 -0.62 0.40 5.25
N THR A 170 -1.25 -0.05 4.18
CA THR A 170 -2.66 0.24 3.94
C THR A 170 -3.49 -1.00 4.17
N ASN A 171 -4.31 -0.95 5.22
CA ASN A 171 -5.24 -2.02 5.58
C ASN A 171 -6.35 -2.12 4.52
N PHE A 172 -6.57 -3.34 4.03
CA PHE A 172 -7.64 -3.66 3.09
C PHE A 172 -8.94 -3.99 3.83
N VAL A 173 -9.79 -2.98 4.03
CA VAL A 173 -11.11 -3.16 4.67
C VAL A 173 -12.11 -3.73 3.66
N SER A 174 -12.18 -3.12 2.48
CA SER A 174 -13.04 -3.55 1.37
C SER A 174 -12.54 -2.97 0.04
N VAL A 175 -13.20 -3.35 -1.07
CA VAL A 175 -12.91 -2.78 -2.39
C VAL A 175 -13.13 -1.25 -2.42
N LEU A 176 -14.03 -0.74 -1.59
CA LEU A 176 -14.36 0.69 -1.52
C LEU A 176 -13.60 1.44 -0.43
N ALA A 177 -13.07 0.73 0.57
CA ALA A 177 -12.43 1.34 1.74
C ALA A 177 -11.04 0.73 1.97
N GLN A 178 -10.01 1.56 1.87
CA GLN A 178 -8.62 1.25 2.19
C GLN A 178 -8.12 2.31 3.17
N THR A 179 -7.63 1.88 4.33
CA THR A 179 -7.24 2.78 5.41
C THR A 179 -5.75 2.67 5.69
N PRO A 180 -4.97 3.74 5.57
CA PRO A 180 -3.58 3.73 6.00
C PRO A 180 -3.52 3.52 7.52
N ALA A 181 -2.58 2.68 7.96
CA ALA A 181 -2.39 2.32 9.35
C ALA A 181 -0.90 2.22 9.67
N ALA A 182 -0.55 2.48 10.91
CA ALA A 182 0.76 2.26 11.48
C ALA A 182 0.62 1.31 12.68
N MET A 183 1.37 0.22 12.67
CA MET A 183 1.33 -0.80 13.71
C MET A 183 2.72 -0.99 14.30
N GLN A 184 2.82 -0.89 15.61
CA GLN A 184 4.06 -1.18 16.32
C GLN A 184 4.38 -2.66 16.23
N LEU A 185 5.57 -2.99 15.75
CA LEU A 185 6.12 -4.35 15.72
C LEU A 185 6.94 -4.64 16.94
N LEU A 186 7.83 -3.71 17.32
CA LEU A 186 8.70 -3.84 18.50
C LEU A 186 8.74 -2.50 19.29
N PRO A 187 8.83 -2.57 20.64
CA PRO A 187 8.65 -3.76 21.45
C PRO A 187 7.27 -4.37 21.26
N LEU A 188 7.19 -5.70 21.39
CA LEU A 188 5.90 -6.39 21.35
C LEU A 188 5.07 -5.98 22.57
N LYS A 189 3.81 -5.68 22.35
CA LYS A 189 2.86 -5.59 23.46
C LYS A 189 2.69 -6.98 24.05
N LYS A 190 2.74 -7.09 25.38
CA LYS A 190 2.51 -8.38 26.05
C LYS A 190 1.18 -8.94 25.54
N PRO A 191 1.19 -10.12 24.89
CA PRO A 191 -0.04 -10.65 24.31
C PRO A 191 -1.04 -10.95 25.42
N GLU A 192 -2.28 -10.50 25.22
CA GLU A 192 -3.38 -10.90 26.11
C GLU A 192 -3.73 -12.35 25.83
N LYS A 193 -3.79 -13.17 26.89
CA LYS A 193 -4.22 -14.55 26.81
C LYS A 193 -5.70 -14.54 26.37
N LYS A 194 -5.96 -14.82 25.11
CA LYS A 194 -7.32 -15.22 24.72
C LYS A 194 -7.62 -16.51 25.48
N GLU A 195 -8.74 -16.57 26.18
CA GLU A 195 -9.22 -17.82 26.80
C GLU A 195 -9.23 -18.92 25.72
N SER A 196 -8.15 -19.68 25.67
CA SER A 196 -8.04 -20.79 24.74
C SER A 196 -8.84 -21.94 25.32
N THR A 197 -9.91 -22.29 24.62
CA THR A 197 -10.60 -23.55 24.80
C THR A 197 -9.59 -24.70 24.61
N ASN A 198 -9.28 -25.40 25.71
CA ASN A 198 -8.72 -26.75 25.75
C ASN A 198 -7.54 -27.07 24.79
N GLN A 199 -6.40 -26.39 24.92
CA GLN A 199 -5.15 -26.99 24.49
C GLN A 199 -4.34 -27.29 25.74
N GLY A 200 -3.97 -28.57 25.91
CA GLY A 200 -3.11 -29.00 27.00
C GLY A 200 -1.79 -28.21 27.03
N ASP A 201 -1.17 -28.11 28.19
CA ASP A 201 0.10 -27.43 28.35
C ASP A 201 1.10 -27.91 27.28
N ILE A 202 1.49 -27.02 26.38
CA ILE A 202 2.52 -27.32 25.39
C ILE A 202 3.85 -27.32 26.16
N LEU A 203 4.44 -28.49 26.28
CA LEU A 203 5.79 -28.63 26.81
C LEU A 203 6.79 -28.23 25.75
N TYR A 204 7.50 -27.14 25.98
CA TYR A 204 8.62 -26.73 25.15
C TYR A 204 9.89 -27.48 25.61
N GLU A 205 10.58 -28.17 24.67
CA GLU A 205 11.94 -28.68 24.93
C GLU A 205 12.91 -27.48 24.84
N GLY A 206 13.50 -27.08 25.98
CA GLY A 206 14.50 -26.02 26.07
C GLY A 206 14.04 -24.82 26.92
N ASP A 207 14.91 -23.80 26.97
CA ASP A 207 14.60 -22.55 27.66
C ASP A 207 13.52 -21.78 26.88
N SER A 208 12.41 -21.46 27.54
CA SER A 208 11.29 -20.73 26.95
C SER A 208 11.71 -19.36 26.38
N GLU A 209 12.76 -18.73 26.94
CA GLU A 209 13.31 -17.47 26.43
C GLU A 209 14.06 -17.65 25.11
N GLU A 210 14.81 -18.74 24.95
CA GLU A 210 15.50 -19.07 23.69
C GLU A 210 14.51 -19.40 22.57
N VAL A 211 13.50 -20.23 22.88
CA VAL A 211 12.43 -20.57 21.92
C VAL A 211 11.67 -19.30 21.49
N PHE A 212 11.33 -18.43 22.44
CA PHE A 212 10.67 -17.15 22.13
C PHE A 212 11.54 -16.27 21.25
N ALA A 213 12.81 -16.11 21.58
CA ALA A 213 13.74 -15.32 20.79
C ALA A 213 13.92 -15.83 19.34
N ALA A 214 13.85 -17.15 19.15
CA ALA A 214 13.91 -17.77 17.82
C ALA A 214 12.63 -17.56 16.99
N ILE A 215 11.46 -17.55 17.64
CA ILE A 215 10.16 -17.45 16.97
C ILE A 215 9.86 -15.98 16.56
N ILE A 216 10.30 -14.99 17.35
CA ILE A 216 9.94 -13.58 17.10
C ILE A 216 10.31 -13.10 15.71
N PRO A 217 11.51 -13.30 15.16
CA PRO A 217 11.83 -12.86 13.79
C PRO A 217 10.91 -13.51 12.75
N GLU A 218 10.52 -14.77 12.93
CA GLU A 218 9.61 -15.48 12.03
C GLU A 218 8.19 -14.89 12.11
N TYR A 219 7.69 -14.61 13.31
CA TYR A 219 6.41 -13.91 13.51
C TYR A 219 6.42 -12.52 12.86
N LEU A 220 7.45 -11.71 13.11
CA LEU A 220 7.55 -10.36 12.54
C LEU A 220 7.62 -10.41 11.00
N GLY A 221 8.36 -11.36 10.44
CA GLY A 221 8.42 -11.59 8.99
C GLY A 221 7.05 -11.87 8.40
N GLY A 222 6.28 -12.67 9.12
CA GLY A 222 4.90 -12.95 8.80
C GLY A 222 4.00 -11.72 8.86
N VAL A 223 4.08 -10.93 9.91
CA VAL A 223 3.30 -9.69 10.04
C VAL A 223 3.65 -8.71 8.92
N ILE A 224 4.94 -8.53 8.59
CA ILE A 224 5.38 -7.69 7.48
C ILE A 224 4.81 -8.21 6.15
N TYR A 225 4.83 -9.52 5.93
CA TYR A 225 4.24 -10.13 4.73
C TYR A 225 2.73 -9.93 4.64
N GLY A 226 2.00 -10.10 5.75
CA GLY A 226 0.58 -9.80 5.84
C GLY A 226 0.28 -8.35 5.47
N ALA A 227 1.02 -7.40 6.05
CA ALA A 227 0.91 -5.98 5.73
C ALA A 227 1.22 -5.68 4.25
N LEU A 228 2.19 -6.37 3.64
CA LEU A 228 2.51 -6.28 2.22
C LEU A 228 1.35 -6.80 1.34
N CYS A 229 0.75 -7.93 1.69
CA CYS A 229 -0.39 -8.49 0.97
C CYS A 229 -1.62 -7.56 1.04
N GLU A 230 -1.94 -7.02 2.21
CA GLU A 230 -3.02 -6.05 2.37
C GLU A 230 -2.76 -4.75 1.61
N SER A 231 -1.53 -4.24 1.65
CA SER A 231 -1.13 -3.06 0.87
C SER A 231 -1.27 -3.29 -0.63
N ARG A 232 -0.86 -4.45 -1.14
CA ARG A 232 -1.03 -4.82 -2.55
C ARG A 232 -2.50 -4.92 -2.95
N ALA A 233 -3.34 -5.51 -2.10
CA ALA A 233 -4.78 -5.57 -2.36
C ALA A 233 -5.40 -4.16 -2.37
N SER A 234 -5.04 -3.33 -1.40
CA SER A 234 -5.47 -1.93 -1.30
C SER A 234 -5.04 -1.10 -2.50
N GLU A 235 -3.80 -1.25 -2.97
CA GLU A 235 -3.28 -0.59 -4.16
C GLU A 235 -4.08 -0.94 -5.41
N GLN A 236 -4.38 -2.22 -5.61
CA GLN A 236 -5.14 -2.66 -6.79
C GLN A 236 -6.61 -2.25 -6.71
N ALA A 237 -7.22 -2.23 -5.53
CA ALA A 237 -8.57 -1.71 -5.33
C ALA A 237 -8.65 -0.21 -5.63
N ALA A 238 -7.73 0.58 -5.09
CA ALA A 238 -7.65 2.02 -5.35
C ALA A 238 -7.37 2.33 -6.83
N ARG A 239 -6.48 1.55 -7.47
CA ARG A 239 -6.21 1.68 -8.90
C ARG A 239 -7.43 1.35 -9.75
N ARG A 240 -8.14 0.26 -9.44
CA ARG A 240 -9.37 -0.09 -10.14
C ARG A 240 -10.40 1.04 -10.07
N ALA A 241 -10.67 1.58 -8.88
CA ALA A 241 -11.62 2.68 -8.68
C ALA A 241 -11.17 3.96 -9.43
N ALA A 242 -9.87 4.29 -9.39
CA ALA A 242 -9.35 5.45 -10.11
C ALA A 242 -9.46 5.30 -11.64
N MET A 243 -9.23 4.09 -12.16
CA MET A 243 -9.34 3.83 -13.61
C MET A 243 -10.80 3.78 -14.09
N ASP A 244 -11.71 3.25 -13.27
CA ASP A 244 -13.15 3.28 -13.55
C ASP A 244 -13.66 4.73 -13.62
N SER A 245 -13.33 5.56 -12.63
CA SER A 245 -13.67 6.99 -12.65
C SER A 245 -13.04 7.73 -13.84
N ALA A 246 -11.80 7.42 -14.20
CA ALA A 246 -11.15 8.03 -15.37
C ALA A 246 -11.82 7.61 -16.68
N THR A 247 -12.33 6.38 -16.78
CA THR A 247 -13.06 5.87 -17.93
C THR A 247 -14.39 6.62 -18.08
N GLN A 248 -15.15 6.77 -16.99
CA GLN A 248 -16.42 7.53 -16.99
C GLN A 248 -16.19 9.00 -17.38
N ASN A 249 -15.18 9.65 -16.81
CA ASN A 249 -14.83 11.03 -17.19
C ASN A 249 -14.46 11.15 -18.67
N ALA A 250 -13.79 10.14 -19.25
CA ALA A 250 -13.48 10.14 -20.67
C ALA A 250 -14.74 9.99 -21.54
N ASP A 251 -15.72 9.17 -21.13
CA ASP A 251 -17.01 9.03 -21.82
C ASP A 251 -17.77 10.37 -21.80
N ASP A 252 -17.91 11.02 -20.66
CA ASP A 252 -18.56 12.34 -20.53
C ASP A 252 -17.89 13.40 -21.43
N MET A 253 -16.54 13.39 -21.48
CA MET A 253 -15.79 14.30 -22.35
C MET A 253 -16.03 14.02 -23.85
N ILE A 254 -16.13 12.74 -24.25
CA ILE A 254 -16.43 12.36 -25.63
C ILE A 254 -17.81 12.85 -26.03
N ASP A 255 -18.80 12.71 -25.17
CA ASP A 255 -20.18 13.16 -25.43
C ASP A 255 -20.25 14.69 -25.57
N ASP A 256 -19.62 15.44 -24.66
CA ASP A 256 -19.57 16.91 -24.73
C ASP A 256 -18.83 17.39 -26.00
N LEU A 257 -17.70 16.78 -26.34
CA LEU A 257 -16.97 17.11 -27.56
C LEU A 257 -17.74 16.74 -28.81
N SER A 258 -18.52 15.68 -28.82
CA SER A 258 -19.36 15.25 -29.93
C SER A 258 -20.49 16.25 -30.19
N LEU A 259 -21.11 16.78 -29.12
CA LEU A 259 -22.09 17.86 -29.27
C LEU A 259 -21.46 19.15 -29.83
N LYS A 260 -20.28 19.53 -29.33
CA LYS A 260 -19.52 20.69 -29.83
C LYS A 260 -19.14 20.51 -31.33
N PHE A 261 -18.70 19.31 -31.69
CA PHE A 261 -18.34 18.97 -33.08
C PHE A 261 -19.55 19.12 -34.01
N ASN A 262 -20.71 18.57 -33.62
CA ASN A 262 -21.91 18.67 -34.43
C ASN A 262 -22.37 20.12 -34.65
N ARG A 263 -22.34 20.95 -33.58
CA ARG A 263 -22.64 22.39 -33.66
C ARG A 263 -21.66 23.14 -34.59
N ALA A 264 -20.36 22.91 -34.42
CA ALA A 264 -19.33 23.55 -35.23
C ALA A 264 -19.45 23.12 -36.72
N ARG A 265 -19.74 21.84 -36.96
CA ARG A 265 -19.99 21.33 -38.33
C ARG A 265 -21.19 21.99 -38.97
N GLN A 266 -22.32 22.08 -38.25
CA GLN A 266 -23.53 22.75 -38.79
C GLN A 266 -23.25 24.23 -39.06
N ALA A 267 -22.56 24.95 -38.20
CA ALA A 267 -22.19 26.36 -38.41
C ALA A 267 -21.27 26.51 -39.64
N ALA A 268 -20.28 25.65 -39.82
CA ALA A 268 -19.41 25.66 -40.99
C ALA A 268 -20.18 25.41 -42.29
N ILE A 269 -21.06 24.41 -42.32
CA ILE A 269 -21.91 24.12 -43.49
C ILE A 269 -22.82 25.32 -43.81
N THR A 270 -23.44 25.94 -42.80
CA THR A 270 -24.30 27.10 -42.97
C THR A 270 -23.50 28.28 -43.55
N GLN A 271 -22.29 28.51 -43.03
CA GLN A 271 -21.40 29.56 -43.51
C GLN A 271 -21.01 29.31 -45.00
N GLU A 272 -20.58 28.09 -45.36
CA GLU A 272 -20.24 27.72 -46.75
C GLU A 272 -21.42 27.94 -47.70
N ILE A 273 -22.64 27.52 -47.32
CA ILE A 273 -23.86 27.74 -48.12
C ILE A 273 -24.13 29.25 -48.25
N THR A 274 -23.98 30.03 -47.18
CA THR A 274 -24.21 31.48 -47.22
C THR A 274 -23.19 32.19 -48.13
N GLU A 275 -21.91 31.78 -48.05
CA GLU A 275 -20.86 32.32 -48.93
C GLU A 275 -21.10 32.00 -50.39
N ILE A 276 -21.58 30.80 -50.74
CA ILE A 276 -21.93 30.42 -52.11
C ILE A 276 -23.10 31.24 -52.63
N VAL A 277 -24.16 31.41 -51.83
CA VAL A 277 -25.35 32.18 -52.22
C VAL A 277 -25.05 33.67 -52.30
N ALA A 278 -24.18 34.22 -51.46
CA ALA A 278 -23.80 35.64 -51.50
C ALA A 278 -22.78 35.97 -52.60
N GLY A 279 -22.05 34.98 -53.13
CA GLY A 279 -21.07 35.15 -54.19
C GLY A 279 -21.57 34.85 -55.59
N SER A 280 -22.84 34.48 -55.75
CA SER A 280 -23.57 34.35 -57.00
C SER A 280 -24.54 35.54 -57.18
#